data_5f067b4cdbe62b512ae524ac5d41c7c1
#
_entry.id   5f067b4cdbe62b512ae524ac5d41c7c1
#
_cell.length_a   1.000
_cell.length_b   1.000
_cell.length_c   1.000
_cell.angle_alpha   90.00
_cell.angle_beta   90.00
_cell.angle_gamma   90.00
#
_symmetry.space_group_name_H-M   'P 1'
#
loop_
_entity.id
_entity.type
_entity.pdbx_description
1 polymer ?
#
loop_
_entity_poly.entity_id
_entity_poly.type
_entity_poly.pdbx_seq_one_letter_code
_entity_poly.pdbx_strand_id
1 'polypeptide(L)'
;DPGEILNKTREIVIQEFEESDEAVSDGMDIALCSLAGNTLKYAGAHNPLWIIRNGEIIVTKANKEPIGKFDHPEPYLTHVFELLKGDAIYIFSDGYVDQFGGVKGKKFKTRGFRELLLSIQEKTMEEQKILIDQSFETWRGNLEQIDDVCVIGVKF
;
A
#
# COMPACT_ATOMS: atom_id res chain seq x y z
N ASP A 1 8.84 13.28 -10.28
CA ASP A 1 8.09 13.50 -9.04
C ASP A 1 6.89 12.54 -8.99
N PRO A 2 6.70 11.73 -7.90
CA PRO A 2 5.63 10.72 -7.84
C PRO A 2 4.23 11.29 -8.02
N GLY A 3 3.90 12.43 -7.41
CA GLY A 3 2.58 13.04 -7.55
C GLY A 3 2.30 13.49 -8.98
N GLU A 4 3.27 14.08 -9.65
CA GLU A 4 3.15 14.48 -11.06
C GLU A 4 2.93 13.25 -11.96
N ILE A 5 3.64 12.15 -11.68
CA ILE A 5 3.48 10.90 -12.43
C ILE A 5 2.05 10.37 -12.26
N LEU A 6 1.53 10.31 -11.03
CA LEU A 6 0.16 9.85 -10.78
C LEU A 6 -0.89 10.76 -11.41
N ASN A 7 -0.71 12.08 -11.36
CA ASN A 7 -1.59 13.04 -12.02
C ASN A 7 -1.63 12.79 -13.54
N LYS A 8 -0.45 12.62 -14.15
CA LYS A 8 -0.36 12.35 -15.59
C LYS A 8 -0.93 10.98 -15.97
N THR A 9 -0.69 9.97 -15.12
CA THR A 9 -1.26 8.63 -15.32
C THR A 9 -2.79 8.69 -15.28
N ARG A 10 -3.38 9.45 -14.33
CA ARG A 10 -4.83 9.63 -14.26
C ARG A 10 -5.39 10.26 -15.53
N GLU A 11 -4.75 11.31 -16.06
CA GLU A 11 -5.18 11.94 -17.31
C GLU A 11 -5.22 10.93 -18.47
N ILE A 12 -4.17 10.12 -18.61
CA ILE A 12 -4.07 9.11 -19.68
C ILE A 12 -5.15 8.03 -19.49
N VAL A 13 -5.33 7.50 -18.28
CA VAL A 13 -6.33 6.46 -17.98
C VAL A 13 -7.74 6.97 -18.29
N ILE A 14 -8.07 8.21 -17.90
CA ILE A 14 -9.39 8.80 -18.20
C ILE A 14 -9.57 8.93 -19.70
N GLN A 15 -8.58 9.43 -20.44
CA GLN A 15 -8.66 9.59 -21.89
C GLN A 15 -8.87 8.25 -22.60
N GLU A 16 -8.09 7.21 -22.25
CA GLU A 16 -8.21 5.88 -22.85
C GLU A 16 -9.60 5.25 -22.60
N PHE A 17 -10.16 5.45 -21.39
CA PHE A 17 -11.50 4.94 -21.07
C PHE A 17 -12.63 5.75 -21.74
N GLU A 18 -12.45 7.05 -21.99
CA GLU A 18 -13.42 7.86 -22.73
C GLU A 18 -13.46 7.55 -24.23
N GLU A 19 -12.34 7.07 -24.79
CA GLU A 19 -12.24 6.61 -26.17
C GLU A 19 -12.75 5.18 -26.38
N SER A 20 -12.97 4.41 -25.31
CA SER A 20 -13.58 3.08 -25.38
C SER A 20 -15.11 3.17 -25.42
N ASP A 21 -15.76 2.35 -26.25
CA ASP A 21 -17.23 2.28 -26.34
C ASP A 21 -17.89 1.69 -25.07
N GLU A 22 -17.11 1.27 -24.08
CA GLU A 22 -17.59 0.72 -22.82
C GLU A 22 -17.53 1.82 -21.74
N ALA A 23 -18.63 2.00 -21.00
CA ALA A 23 -18.69 2.90 -19.84
C ALA A 23 -17.91 2.26 -18.66
N VAL A 24 -16.58 2.25 -18.75
CA VAL A 24 -15.71 1.75 -17.68
C VAL A 24 -15.53 2.84 -16.64
N SER A 25 -15.96 2.59 -15.42
CA SER A 25 -15.77 3.48 -14.27
C SER A 25 -14.72 2.96 -13.30
N ASP A 26 -13.91 1.97 -13.73
CA ASP A 26 -12.90 1.36 -12.87
C ASP A 26 -11.73 2.31 -12.63
N GLY A 27 -11.18 2.22 -11.43
CA GLY A 27 -10.01 2.97 -11.01
C GLY A 27 -8.93 2.04 -10.47
N MET A 28 -7.70 2.54 -10.43
CA MET A 28 -6.56 1.78 -9.94
C MET A 28 -6.04 2.39 -8.65
N ASP A 29 -5.85 1.55 -7.62
CA ASP A 29 -5.19 1.92 -6.39
C ASP A 29 -3.68 1.70 -6.51
N ILE A 30 -2.89 2.68 -6.09
CA ILE A 30 -1.44 2.64 -6.28
C ILE A 30 -0.69 3.37 -5.16
N ALA A 31 0.47 2.85 -4.79
CA ALA A 31 1.51 3.55 -4.05
C ALA A 31 2.75 3.67 -4.92
N LEU A 32 3.21 4.88 -5.18
CA LEU A 32 4.41 5.16 -5.97
C LEU A 32 5.50 5.75 -5.08
N CYS A 33 6.63 5.04 -5.02
CA CYS A 33 7.82 5.48 -4.30
C CYS A 33 8.99 5.72 -5.26
N SER A 34 9.74 6.78 -5.02
CA SER A 34 11.02 7.08 -5.66
C SER A 34 12.07 7.28 -4.60
N LEU A 35 13.19 6.55 -4.72
CA LEU A 35 14.29 6.60 -3.77
C LEU A 35 15.57 7.11 -4.44
N ALA A 36 16.19 8.12 -3.85
CA ALA A 36 17.49 8.66 -4.27
C ALA A 36 18.38 8.88 -3.04
N GLY A 37 19.39 8.02 -2.86
CA GLY A 37 20.15 7.97 -1.62
C GLY A 37 19.24 7.61 -0.46
N ASN A 38 19.15 8.48 0.54
CA ASN A 38 18.25 8.35 1.69
C ASN A 38 16.97 9.19 1.58
N THR A 39 16.76 9.89 0.47
CA THR A 39 15.53 10.67 0.23
C THR A 39 14.49 9.80 -0.43
N LEU A 40 13.40 9.55 0.26
CA LEU A 40 12.21 8.87 -0.23
C LEU A 40 11.15 9.89 -0.63
N LYS A 41 10.63 9.79 -1.84
CA LYS A 41 9.43 10.51 -2.29
C LYS A 41 8.31 9.51 -2.49
N TYR A 42 7.11 9.86 -2.03
CA TYR A 42 5.93 9.00 -2.11
C TYR A 42 4.71 9.82 -2.55
N ALA A 43 3.87 9.22 -3.37
CA ALA A 43 2.48 9.61 -3.62
C ALA A 43 1.62 8.35 -3.73
N GLY A 44 0.34 8.45 -3.37
CA GLY A 44 -0.56 7.29 -3.41
C GLY A 44 -2.00 7.65 -3.71
N ALA A 45 -2.67 6.72 -4.39
CA ALA A 45 -4.10 6.61 -4.56
C ALA A 45 -4.57 5.44 -3.68
N HIS A 46 -5.34 5.70 -2.63
CA HIS A 46 -5.82 4.80 -1.58
C HIS A 46 -4.73 4.06 -0.77
N ASN A 47 -3.66 3.56 -1.40
CA ASN A 47 -2.63 2.74 -0.75
C ASN A 47 -1.62 3.61 0.02
N PRO A 48 -1.56 3.53 1.37
CA PRO A 48 -0.70 4.37 2.21
C PRO A 48 0.77 3.92 2.18
N LEU A 49 1.66 4.84 2.57
CA LEU A 49 3.03 4.52 2.95
C LEU A 49 3.13 4.38 4.47
N TRP A 50 3.78 3.31 4.95
CA TRP A 50 4.17 3.15 6.33
C TRP A 50 5.68 3.14 6.47
N ILE A 51 6.20 3.88 7.45
CA ILE A 51 7.62 3.89 7.82
C ILE A 51 7.71 3.40 9.26
N ILE A 52 8.46 2.33 9.50
CA ILE A 52 8.80 1.88 10.85
C ILE A 52 10.12 2.52 11.23
N ARG A 53 10.10 3.30 12.29
CA ARG A 53 11.25 3.99 12.87
C ARG A 53 11.22 3.88 14.38
N ASN A 54 12.28 3.37 15.00
CA ASN A 54 12.42 3.24 16.45
C ASN A 54 11.23 2.53 17.14
N GLY A 55 10.68 1.49 16.51
CA GLY A 55 9.54 0.73 17.06
C GLY A 55 8.18 1.39 16.88
N GLU A 56 8.09 2.49 16.15
CA GLU A 56 6.85 3.18 15.86
C GLU A 56 6.52 3.18 14.36
N ILE A 57 5.23 3.12 14.01
CA ILE A 57 4.77 3.24 12.62
C ILE A 57 4.30 4.66 12.35
N ILE A 58 5.00 5.32 11.45
CA ILE A 58 4.62 6.61 10.85
C ILE A 58 3.78 6.30 9.62
N VAL A 59 2.52 6.73 9.61
CA VAL A 59 1.58 6.50 8.49
C VAL A 59 1.43 7.77 7.67
N THR A 60 1.75 7.70 6.38
CA THR A 60 1.41 8.73 5.41
C THR A 60 0.22 8.25 4.59
N LYS A 61 -0.89 8.96 4.72
CA LYS A 61 -2.13 8.64 4.00
C LYS A 61 -1.98 8.99 2.52
N ALA A 62 -2.55 8.15 1.68
CA ALA A 62 -2.75 8.44 0.26
C ALA A 62 -3.93 9.41 0.05
N ASN A 63 -4.06 9.95 -1.16
CA ASN A 63 -5.30 10.58 -1.61
C ASN A 63 -6.44 9.54 -1.54
N LYS A 64 -7.66 10.02 -1.21
CA LYS A 64 -8.84 9.14 -1.08
C LYS A 64 -9.59 9.03 -2.41
N GLU A 65 -8.85 8.81 -3.46
CA GLU A 65 -9.36 8.68 -4.82
C GLU A 65 -8.46 7.72 -5.61
N PRO A 66 -9.04 6.91 -6.52
CA PRO A 66 -8.27 6.02 -7.39
C PRO A 66 -7.64 6.78 -8.55
N ILE A 67 -6.70 6.16 -9.25
CA ILE A 67 -6.29 6.58 -10.59
C ILE A 67 -7.44 6.24 -11.56
N GLY A 68 -8.23 7.23 -11.93
CA GLY A 68 -9.42 7.06 -12.75
C GLY A 68 -10.37 8.25 -12.64
N LYS A 69 -11.60 8.06 -13.10
CA LYS A 69 -12.65 9.09 -13.04
C LYS A 69 -13.16 9.24 -11.61
N PHE A 70 -13.22 10.48 -11.14
CA PHE A 70 -13.67 10.82 -9.79
C PHE A 70 -14.45 12.14 -9.82
N ASP A 71 -15.48 12.31 -8.98
CA ASP A 71 -16.39 13.47 -9.06
C ASP A 71 -15.70 14.80 -8.76
N HIS A 72 -14.79 14.81 -7.79
CA HIS A 72 -14.03 16.00 -7.36
C HIS A 72 -12.55 15.65 -7.22
N PRO A 73 -11.81 15.51 -8.34
CA PRO A 73 -10.44 15.07 -8.33
C PRO A 73 -9.52 16.14 -7.74
N GLU A 74 -8.67 15.72 -6.79
CA GLU A 74 -7.60 16.54 -6.25
C GLU A 74 -6.25 16.09 -6.83
N PRO A 75 -5.24 16.98 -6.94
CA PRO A 75 -3.90 16.57 -7.34
C PRO A 75 -3.30 15.58 -6.34
N TYR A 76 -2.64 14.53 -6.85
CA TYR A 76 -1.82 13.66 -5.99
C TYR A 76 -0.62 14.44 -5.48
N LEU A 77 -0.45 14.43 -4.16
CA LEU A 77 0.62 15.17 -3.50
C LEU A 77 1.85 14.27 -3.29
N THR A 78 3.04 14.83 -3.58
CA THR A 78 4.29 14.17 -3.22
C THR A 78 4.69 14.49 -1.80
N HIS A 79 4.88 13.45 -1.00
CA HIS A 79 5.47 13.51 0.32
C HIS A 79 6.96 13.16 0.25
N VAL A 80 7.80 13.88 0.98
CA VAL A 80 9.25 13.70 0.98
C VAL A 80 9.73 13.35 2.40
N PHE A 81 10.56 12.31 2.49
CA PHE A 81 11.11 11.82 3.76
C PHE A 81 12.61 11.62 3.64
N GLU A 82 13.36 12.01 4.68
CA GLU A 82 14.73 11.56 4.90
C GLU A 82 14.68 10.25 5.72
N LEU A 83 15.15 9.17 5.10
CA LEU A 83 15.24 7.86 5.73
C LEU A 83 16.51 7.78 6.56
N LEU A 84 16.39 7.12 7.70
CA LEU A 84 17.50 6.89 8.64
C LEU A 84 17.91 5.43 8.60
N LYS A 85 19.15 5.15 8.96
CA LYS A 85 19.61 3.76 9.12
C LYS A 85 18.74 3.02 10.14
N GLY A 86 18.21 1.89 9.71
CA GLY A 86 17.28 1.06 10.49
C GLY A 86 15.81 1.31 10.21
N ASP A 87 15.46 2.33 9.43
CA ASP A 87 14.07 2.50 8.96
C ASP A 87 13.67 1.32 8.07
N ALA A 88 12.39 0.95 8.15
CA ALA A 88 11.77 0.06 7.20
C ALA A 88 10.52 0.70 6.61
N ILE A 89 10.37 0.66 5.29
CA ILE A 89 9.19 1.18 4.59
C ILE A 89 8.33 0.02 4.10
N TYR A 90 7.01 0.22 4.12
CA TYR A 90 6.03 -0.73 3.61
C TYR A 90 4.98 0.00 2.78
N ILE A 91 4.70 -0.55 1.61
CA ILE A 91 3.52 -0.24 0.78
C ILE A 91 2.80 -1.55 0.51
N PHE A 92 1.46 -1.53 0.49
CA PHE A 92 0.67 -2.75 0.38
C PHE A 92 -0.73 -2.46 -0.16
N SER A 93 -1.33 -3.47 -0.81
CA SER A 93 -2.75 -3.47 -1.18
C SER A 93 -3.62 -3.77 0.04
N ASP A 94 -4.90 -3.44 -0.04
CA ASP A 94 -5.86 -3.69 1.05
C ASP A 94 -6.24 -5.16 1.20
N GLY A 95 -5.98 -6.01 0.17
CA GLY A 95 -6.29 -7.44 0.21
C GLY A 95 -5.75 -8.18 1.43
N TYR A 96 -4.57 -7.78 1.96
CA TYR A 96 -4.04 -8.37 3.19
C TYR A 96 -4.90 -8.05 4.42
N VAL A 97 -5.22 -6.77 4.61
CA VAL A 97 -5.95 -6.31 5.81
C VAL A 97 -7.43 -6.63 5.76
N ASP A 98 -7.96 -6.79 4.56
CA ASP A 98 -9.37 -7.09 4.31
C ASP A 98 -9.67 -8.59 4.26
N GLN A 99 -8.65 -9.46 4.21
CA GLN A 99 -8.83 -10.91 4.24
C GLN A 99 -9.63 -11.38 5.45
N PHE A 100 -10.67 -12.14 5.20
CA PHE A 100 -11.44 -12.81 6.24
C PHE A 100 -10.73 -14.06 6.75
N GLY A 101 -10.78 -14.28 8.07
CA GLY A 101 -10.12 -15.43 8.66
C GLY A 101 -10.32 -15.55 10.18
N GLY A 102 -9.47 -16.38 10.79
CA GLY A 102 -9.52 -16.68 12.20
C GLY A 102 -10.79 -17.44 12.61
N VAL A 103 -10.89 -17.82 13.87
CA VAL A 103 -12.01 -18.65 14.41
C VAL A 103 -13.38 -18.01 14.20
N LYS A 104 -13.44 -16.67 14.10
CA LYS A 104 -14.70 -15.91 13.99
C LYS A 104 -14.99 -15.41 12.57
N GLY A 105 -14.19 -15.77 11.58
CA GLY A 105 -14.35 -15.30 10.19
C GLY A 105 -14.41 -13.78 10.07
N LYS A 106 -13.49 -13.04 10.73
CA LYS A 106 -13.44 -11.57 10.68
C LYS A 106 -12.32 -11.10 9.77
N LYS A 107 -12.38 -9.84 9.29
CA LYS A 107 -11.26 -9.22 8.60
C LYS A 107 -10.03 -9.15 9.50
N PHE A 108 -8.81 -9.32 8.92
CA PHE A 108 -7.52 -9.18 9.62
C PHE A 108 -7.36 -7.79 10.22
N LYS A 109 -7.72 -6.79 9.45
CA LYS A 109 -7.70 -5.36 9.75
C LYS A 109 -6.29 -4.76 9.83
N THR A 110 -6.24 -3.47 9.53
CA THR A 110 -5.04 -2.61 9.65
C THR A 110 -4.35 -2.72 11.01
N ARG A 111 -5.11 -2.91 12.10
CA ARG A 111 -4.55 -3.09 13.44
C ARG A 111 -3.73 -4.37 13.56
N GLY A 112 -4.24 -5.49 13.06
CA GLY A 112 -3.52 -6.78 13.09
C GLY A 112 -2.23 -6.71 12.27
N PHE A 113 -2.28 -6.06 11.09
CA PHE A 113 -1.10 -5.89 10.25
C PHE A 113 -0.04 -5.00 10.91
N ARG A 114 -0.45 -3.92 11.58
CA ARG A 114 0.43 -3.07 12.38
C ARG A 114 1.14 -3.86 13.49
N GLU A 115 0.39 -4.64 14.27
CA GLU A 115 0.91 -5.46 15.36
C GLU A 115 1.89 -6.52 14.82
N LEU A 116 1.59 -7.15 13.68
CA LEU A 116 2.48 -8.09 13.00
C LEU A 116 3.81 -7.42 12.61
N LEU A 117 3.77 -6.33 11.84
CA LEU A 117 4.99 -5.66 11.36
C LEU A 117 5.89 -5.19 12.50
N LEU A 118 5.31 -4.64 13.57
CA LEU A 118 6.07 -4.25 14.77
C LEU A 118 6.70 -5.44 15.47
N SER A 119 6.01 -6.60 15.52
CA SER A 119 6.53 -7.81 16.18
C SER A 119 7.73 -8.43 15.45
N ILE A 120 7.85 -8.19 14.13
CA ILE A 120 8.90 -8.78 13.29
C ILE A 120 9.95 -7.76 12.80
N GLN A 121 9.88 -6.50 13.22
CA GLN A 121 10.70 -5.40 12.69
C GLN A 121 12.22 -5.63 12.81
N GLU A 122 12.66 -6.40 13.82
CA GLU A 122 14.09 -6.72 14.04
C GLU A 122 14.59 -7.88 13.16
N LYS A 123 13.70 -8.56 12.45
CA LYS A 123 14.05 -9.65 11.54
C LYS A 123 14.62 -9.12 10.23
N THR A 124 15.34 -9.99 9.50
CA THR A 124 15.74 -9.71 8.12
C THR A 124 14.53 -9.60 7.22
N MET A 125 14.64 -8.93 6.07
CA MET A 125 13.50 -8.79 5.14
C MET A 125 13.03 -10.14 4.59
N GLU A 126 13.95 -11.10 4.42
CA GLU A 126 13.62 -12.48 4.03
C GLU A 126 12.79 -13.19 5.11
N GLU A 127 13.19 -13.07 6.39
CA GLU A 127 12.42 -13.62 7.50
C GLU A 127 11.05 -12.93 7.62
N GLN A 128 11.00 -11.61 7.46
CA GLN A 128 9.76 -10.85 7.50
C GLN A 128 8.79 -11.28 6.40
N LYS A 129 9.28 -11.47 5.15
CA LYS A 129 8.48 -11.99 4.04
C LYS A 129 7.82 -13.33 4.41
N ILE A 130 8.60 -14.27 4.95
CA ILE A 130 8.10 -15.59 5.35
C ILE A 130 7.04 -15.45 6.46
N LEU A 131 7.29 -14.61 7.47
CA LEU A 131 6.37 -14.43 8.60
C LEU A 131 5.08 -13.71 8.19
N ILE A 132 5.14 -12.75 7.27
CA ILE A 132 3.98 -12.07 6.72
C ILE A 132 3.10 -13.07 5.94
N ASP A 133 3.71 -13.88 5.08
CA ASP A 133 3.02 -14.92 4.32
C ASP A 133 2.38 -15.97 5.24
N GLN A 134 3.14 -16.51 6.19
CA GLN A 134 2.63 -17.49 7.17
C GLN A 134 1.48 -16.91 8.02
N SER A 135 1.58 -15.65 8.41
CA SER A 135 0.51 -14.99 9.17
C SER A 135 -0.77 -14.85 8.33
N PHE A 136 -0.63 -14.50 7.05
CA PHE A 136 -1.75 -14.42 6.12
C PHE A 136 -2.43 -15.78 5.94
N GLU A 137 -1.66 -16.82 5.61
CA GLU A 137 -2.18 -18.17 5.38
C GLU A 137 -2.81 -18.77 6.65
N THR A 138 -2.18 -18.56 7.80
CA THR A 138 -2.74 -19.00 9.10
C THR A 138 -4.06 -18.29 9.41
N TRP A 139 -4.14 -16.98 9.14
CA TRP A 139 -5.35 -16.22 9.33
C TRP A 139 -6.47 -16.65 8.39
N ARG A 140 -6.16 -16.74 7.09
CA ARG A 140 -7.10 -17.14 6.04
C ARG A 140 -7.65 -18.55 6.28
N GLY A 141 -6.80 -19.48 6.68
CA GLY A 141 -7.15 -20.88 6.88
C GLY A 141 -7.71 -21.48 5.59
N ASN A 142 -8.92 -22.04 5.66
CA ASN A 142 -9.61 -22.64 4.52
C ASN A 142 -10.55 -21.68 3.78
N LEU A 143 -10.56 -20.39 4.15
CA LEU A 143 -11.39 -19.41 3.47
C LEU A 143 -10.74 -18.99 2.14
N GLU A 144 -11.57 -18.56 1.20
CA GLU A 144 -11.11 -18.04 -0.10
C GLU A 144 -10.37 -16.72 0.08
N GLN A 145 -9.33 -16.50 -0.71
CA GLN A 145 -8.71 -15.19 -0.85
C GLN A 145 -9.64 -14.31 -1.67
N ILE A 146 -10.03 -13.17 -1.11
CA ILE A 146 -11.07 -12.30 -1.69
C ILE A 146 -10.52 -11.21 -2.59
N ASP A 147 -9.22 -10.90 -2.50
CA ASP A 147 -8.58 -9.83 -3.25
C ASP A 147 -7.09 -10.11 -3.45
N ASP A 148 -6.44 -9.37 -4.36
CA ASP A 148 -5.01 -9.46 -4.64
C ASP A 148 -4.20 -8.92 -3.46
N VAL A 149 -3.24 -9.73 -2.99
CA VAL A 149 -2.38 -9.40 -1.87
C VAL A 149 -0.98 -9.06 -2.36
N CYS A 150 -0.59 -7.82 -2.19
CA CYS A 150 0.76 -7.35 -2.45
C CYS A 150 1.30 -6.62 -1.21
N VAL A 151 2.48 -7.00 -0.74
CA VAL A 151 3.22 -6.29 0.32
C VAL A 151 4.66 -6.12 -0.12
N ILE A 152 5.12 -4.88 -0.19
CA ILE A 152 6.51 -4.54 -0.51
C ILE A 152 7.13 -3.87 0.71
N GLY A 153 8.21 -4.46 1.23
CA GLY A 153 9.00 -3.94 2.34
C GLY A 153 10.45 -3.72 1.94
N VAL A 154 11.04 -2.60 2.39
CA VAL A 154 12.48 -2.28 2.19
C VAL A 154 13.06 -1.77 3.53
N LYS A 155 14.22 -2.27 3.93
CA LYS A 155 14.94 -1.84 5.15
C LYS A 155 16.23 -1.11 4.77
N PHE A 156 16.53 -0.02 5.49
CA PHE A 156 17.68 0.87 5.29
C PHE A 156 18.76 0.68 6.37
#